data_1bebe2e15d60c2676b41f101ad2c7e04
#
_entry.id   1bebe2e15d60c2676b41f101ad2c7e04
#
_cell.length_a   1.000
_cell.length_b   1.000
_cell.length_c   1.000
_cell.angle_alpha   90.00
_cell.angle_beta   90.00
_cell.angle_gamma   90.00
#
_symmetry.space_group_name_H-M   'P 1'
#
loop_
_entity.id
_entity.type
_entity.pdbx_description
1 polymer ?
#
loop_
_entity_poly.entity_id
_entity_poly.type
_entity_poly.pdbx_seq_one_letter_code
_entity_poly.pdbx_strand_id
1 'polypeptide(L)'
;PGFRPPGGESMSDVVVRARRFVDETGLLKIDGDVAVVGHGGSLKCLMVVLLGLPESALGRFHFSNCGVSVVGAGNGPGTLLSFNQTAHLAEAAPIT
;
A
#
# COMPACT_ATOMS: atom_id res chain seq x y z
N PRO A 1 -13.72 2.92 -7.71
CA PRO A 1 -13.39 3.26 -6.31
C PRO A 1 -14.59 3.69 -5.49
N GLY A 2 -15.61 4.25 -6.13
CA GLY A 2 -16.82 4.69 -5.42
C GLY A 2 -17.82 3.60 -5.09
N PHE A 3 -17.65 2.39 -5.65
CA PHE A 3 -18.56 1.30 -5.38
C PHE A 3 -18.45 0.85 -3.92
N ARG A 4 -19.62 0.73 -3.28
CA ARG A 4 -19.69 0.27 -1.89
C ARG A 4 -20.59 -0.96 -1.83
N PRO A 5 -20.05 -2.14 -1.45
CA PRO A 5 -20.90 -3.31 -1.22
C PRO A 5 -21.89 -3.05 -0.08
N PRO A 6 -23.05 -3.71 -0.09
CA PRO A 6 -23.99 -3.56 1.02
C PRO A 6 -23.32 -3.86 2.36
N GLY A 7 -23.40 -2.92 3.31
CA GLY A 7 -22.80 -3.04 4.63
C GLY A 7 -21.27 -2.92 4.67
N GLY A 8 -20.62 -2.59 3.55
CA GLY A 8 -19.17 -2.50 3.47
C GLY A 8 -18.66 -1.12 3.11
N GLU A 9 -17.34 -0.99 2.99
CA GLU A 9 -16.67 0.22 2.57
C GLU A 9 -16.40 0.19 1.06
N SER A 10 -16.44 1.37 0.42
CA SER A 10 -15.90 1.51 -0.94
C SER A 10 -14.36 1.59 -0.87
N MET A 11 -13.70 1.43 -2.01
CA MET A 11 -12.25 1.65 -2.07
C MET A 11 -11.90 3.10 -1.74
N SER A 12 -12.76 4.06 -2.10
CA SER A 12 -12.57 5.46 -1.72
C SER A 12 -12.59 5.63 -0.20
N ASP A 13 -13.47 4.91 0.52
CA ASP A 13 -13.50 4.94 1.99
C ASP A 13 -12.18 4.40 2.56
N VAL A 14 -11.65 3.35 1.97
CA VAL A 14 -10.38 2.76 2.43
C VAL A 14 -9.21 3.71 2.15
N VAL A 15 -9.23 4.43 1.03
CA VAL A 15 -8.21 5.47 0.75
C VAL A 15 -8.24 6.56 1.81
N VAL A 16 -9.42 7.04 2.18
CA VAL A 16 -9.57 8.05 3.23
C VAL A 16 -8.99 7.53 4.55
N ARG A 17 -9.28 6.29 4.89
CA ARG A 17 -8.76 5.66 6.10
C ARG A 17 -7.25 5.49 6.06
N ALA A 18 -6.71 5.11 4.91
CA ALA A 18 -5.26 4.99 4.71
C ALA A 18 -4.57 6.34 4.86
N ARG A 19 -5.16 7.41 4.33
CA ARG A 19 -4.64 8.77 4.46
C ARG A 19 -4.61 9.20 5.92
N ARG A 20 -5.68 8.92 6.65
CA ARG A 20 -5.73 9.21 8.08
C ARG A 20 -4.65 8.44 8.84
N PHE A 21 -4.45 7.19 8.52
CA PHE A 21 -3.40 6.36 9.13
C PHE A 21 -2.02 6.96 8.90
N VAL A 22 -1.71 7.36 7.68
CA VAL A 22 -0.41 7.97 7.34
C VAL A 22 -0.23 9.28 8.10
N ASP A 23 -1.27 10.12 8.15
CA ASP A 23 -1.20 11.42 8.82
C ASP A 23 -1.07 11.27 10.33
N GLU A 24 -1.87 10.40 10.94
CA GLU A 24 -1.88 10.24 12.40
C GLU A 24 -0.63 9.55 12.93
N THR A 25 -0.06 8.62 12.17
CA THR A 25 1.16 7.93 12.58
C THR A 25 2.41 8.69 12.21
N GLY A 26 2.31 9.66 11.31
CA GLY A 26 3.49 10.32 10.75
C GLY A 26 4.37 9.34 9.97
N LEU A 27 3.76 8.35 9.32
CA LEU A 27 4.48 7.23 8.72
C LEU A 27 5.62 7.67 7.79
N LEU A 28 5.40 8.70 6.97
CA LEU A 28 6.42 9.20 6.04
C LEU A 28 7.52 10.01 6.74
N LYS A 29 7.37 10.29 8.02
CA LYS A 29 8.33 11.10 8.81
C LYS A 29 9.04 10.28 9.88
N ILE A 30 8.74 9.00 9.98
CA ILE A 30 9.39 8.12 10.95
C ILE A 30 10.83 7.89 10.50
N ASP A 31 11.77 8.03 11.44
CA ASP A 31 13.17 7.71 11.19
C ASP A 31 13.35 6.20 11.38
N GLY A 32 13.99 5.56 10.40
CA GLY A 32 14.19 4.12 10.41
C GLY A 32 13.18 3.37 9.53
N ASP A 33 13.14 2.07 9.70
CA ASP A 33 12.33 1.19 8.87
C ASP A 33 11.04 0.79 9.57
N VAL A 34 9.96 0.78 8.82
CA VAL A 34 8.64 0.36 9.32
C VAL A 34 8.08 -0.70 8.38
N ALA A 35 7.58 -1.78 8.93
CA ALA A 35 6.88 -2.79 8.16
C ALA A 35 5.37 -2.61 8.34
N VAL A 36 4.65 -2.62 7.22
CA VAL A 36 3.20 -2.59 7.23
C VAL A 36 2.70 -3.87 6.55
N VAL A 37 1.84 -4.58 7.23
CA VAL A 37 1.28 -5.84 6.73
C VAL A 37 -0.22 -5.66 6.53
N GLY A 38 -0.73 -6.13 5.39
CA GLY A 38 -2.14 -6.03 5.08
C GLY A 38 -2.50 -6.87 3.88
N HIS A 39 -3.73 -6.73 3.44
CA HIS A 39 -4.23 -7.39 2.23
C HIS A 39 -4.09 -6.50 1.01
N GLY A 40 -4.13 -7.11 -0.18
CA GLY A 40 -3.92 -6.40 -1.44
C GLY A 40 -4.78 -5.16 -1.61
N GLY A 41 -6.06 -5.21 -1.24
CA GLY A 41 -6.95 -4.06 -1.36
C GLY A 41 -6.53 -2.88 -0.50
N SER A 42 -6.25 -3.12 0.78
CA SER A 42 -5.81 -2.06 1.69
C SER A 42 -4.40 -1.58 1.36
N LEU A 43 -3.52 -2.49 0.91
CA LEU A 43 -2.16 -2.11 0.51
C LEU A 43 -2.16 -1.24 -0.74
N LYS A 44 -3.05 -1.48 -1.70
CA LYS A 44 -3.21 -0.60 -2.86
C LYS A 44 -3.56 0.82 -2.43
N CYS A 45 -4.50 0.94 -1.52
CA CYS A 45 -4.94 2.25 -1.02
C CYS A 45 -3.80 2.96 -0.28
N LEU A 46 -3.06 2.23 0.54
CA LEU A 46 -1.91 2.79 1.24
C LEU A 46 -0.84 3.25 0.25
N MET A 47 -0.56 2.46 -0.79
CA MET A 47 0.43 2.81 -1.82
C MET A 47 0.04 4.11 -2.52
N VAL A 48 -1.21 4.24 -2.91
CA VAL A 48 -1.72 5.48 -3.55
C VAL A 48 -1.50 6.68 -2.65
N VAL A 49 -1.78 6.56 -1.35
CA VAL A 49 -1.57 7.64 -0.40
C VAL A 49 -0.09 7.96 -0.22
N LEU A 50 0.75 6.94 -0.04
CA LEU A 50 2.18 7.15 0.21
C LEU A 50 2.87 7.82 -0.98
N LEU A 51 2.48 7.47 -2.20
CA LEU A 51 3.09 8.01 -3.42
C LEU A 51 2.40 9.31 -3.88
N GLY A 52 1.35 9.75 -3.20
CA GLY A 52 0.64 10.97 -3.58
C GLY A 52 -0.10 10.86 -4.91
N LEU A 53 -0.59 9.66 -5.25
CA LEU A 53 -1.26 9.40 -6.52
C LEU A 53 -2.77 9.60 -6.39
N PRO A 54 -3.47 9.84 -7.52
CA PRO A 54 -4.93 9.90 -7.51
C PRO A 54 -5.53 8.50 -7.34
N GLU A 55 -6.78 8.42 -6.88
CA GLU A 55 -7.49 7.15 -6.71
C GLU A 55 -7.57 6.33 -8.00
N SER A 56 -7.57 6.97 -9.16
CA SER A 56 -7.57 6.28 -10.44
C SER A 56 -6.37 5.35 -10.63
N ALA A 57 -5.31 5.54 -9.84
CA ALA A 57 -4.13 4.68 -9.90
C ALA A 57 -4.31 3.34 -9.17
N LEU A 58 -5.40 3.16 -8.41
CA LEU A 58 -5.62 1.92 -7.65
C LEU A 58 -5.54 0.67 -8.51
N GLY A 59 -6.11 0.71 -9.71
CA GLY A 59 -6.12 -0.44 -10.62
C GLY A 59 -4.76 -0.73 -11.27
N ARG A 60 -3.76 0.12 -11.02
CA ARG A 60 -2.42 -0.06 -11.59
C ARG A 60 -1.52 -0.92 -10.73
N PHE A 61 -1.93 -1.25 -9.51
CA PHE A 61 -1.12 -2.03 -8.59
C PHE A 61 -1.71 -3.42 -8.42
N HIS A 62 -0.86 -4.42 -8.48
CA HIS A 62 -1.21 -5.79 -8.15
C HIS A 62 -0.21 -6.29 -7.11
N PHE A 63 -0.72 -6.79 -5.98
CA PHE A 63 0.10 -7.30 -4.91
C PHE A 63 0.02 -8.83 -4.86
N SER A 64 1.15 -9.48 -5.02
CA SER A 64 1.25 -10.92 -4.82
C SER A 64 1.28 -11.25 -3.33
N ASN A 65 0.82 -12.43 -2.96
CA ASN A 65 0.96 -12.89 -1.59
C ASN A 65 2.43 -12.93 -1.19
N CYS A 66 2.73 -12.40 -0.01
CA CYS A 66 4.09 -12.32 0.53
C CYS A 66 5.05 -11.49 -0.33
N GLY A 67 4.56 -10.69 -1.26
CA GLY A 67 5.39 -9.74 -1.98
C GLY A 67 5.83 -8.60 -1.06
N VAL A 68 7.02 -8.07 -1.28
CA VAL A 68 7.58 -6.96 -0.50
C VAL A 68 7.76 -5.75 -1.40
N SER A 69 7.25 -4.61 -0.95
CA SER A 69 7.45 -3.33 -1.64
C SER A 69 8.17 -2.38 -0.70
N VAL A 70 9.03 -1.54 -1.24
CA VAL A 70 9.80 -0.58 -0.46
C VAL A 70 9.51 0.83 -0.97
N VAL A 71 9.13 1.71 -0.05
CA VAL A 71 8.87 3.11 -0.34
C VAL A 71 9.84 3.96 0.47
N GLY A 72 10.58 4.82 -0.22
CA GLY A 72 11.47 5.78 0.42
C GLY A 72 10.70 7.02 0.83
N ALA A 73 10.95 7.50 2.04
CA ALA A 73 10.34 8.72 2.55
C ALA A 73 11.37 9.85 2.57
N GLY A 74 10.86 11.07 2.41
CA GLY A 74 11.69 12.26 2.43
C GLY A 74 10.78 13.48 2.55
N ASN A 75 11.10 14.54 1.83
CA ASN A 75 10.23 15.71 1.76
C ASN A 75 9.15 15.46 0.69
N GLY A 76 7.88 15.53 1.08
CA GLY A 76 6.76 15.32 0.17
C GLY A 76 6.37 13.86 0.03
N PRO A 77 5.79 13.47 -1.11
CA PRO A 77 5.34 12.10 -1.33
C PRO A 77 6.48 11.07 -1.28
N GLY A 78 6.13 9.84 -0.95
CA GLY A 78 7.08 8.75 -0.95
C GLY A 78 7.53 8.37 -2.36
N THR A 79 8.68 7.75 -2.44
CA THR A 79 9.26 7.25 -3.70
C THR A 79 9.23 5.73 -3.68
N LEU A 80 8.66 5.14 -4.73
CA LEU A 80 8.63 3.69 -4.85
C LEU A 80 10.03 3.21 -5.27
N LEU A 81 10.72 2.50 -4.37
CA LEU A 81 12.06 1.99 -4.61
C LEU A 81 12.06 0.58 -5.17
N SER A 82 11.16 -0.26 -4.68
CA SER A 82 10.93 -1.58 -5.27
C SER A 82 9.48 -1.98 -5.03
N PHE A 83 8.93 -2.78 -5.93
CA PHE A 83 7.52 -3.14 -5.88
C PHE A 83 7.34 -4.65 -5.99
N ASN A 84 6.56 -5.19 -5.05
CA ASN A 84 6.05 -6.55 -5.13
C ASN A 84 7.16 -7.59 -5.35
N GLN A 85 8.27 -7.45 -4.64
CA GLN A 85 9.39 -8.36 -4.74
C GLN A 85 9.01 -9.71 -4.15
N THR A 86 9.18 -10.76 -4.94
CA THR A 86 8.88 -12.13 -4.53
C THR A 86 10.10 -13.04 -4.62
N ALA A 87 11.29 -12.46 -4.79
CA ALA A 87 12.52 -13.22 -4.93
C ALA A 87 12.79 -14.16 -3.74
N HIS A 88 12.39 -13.75 -2.53
CA HIS A 88 12.51 -14.57 -1.33
C HIS A 88 11.66 -15.84 -1.38
N LEU A 89 10.68 -15.90 -2.29
CA LEU A 89 9.83 -17.09 -2.48
C LEU A 89 10.44 -18.08 -3.45
N ALA A 90 11.48 -17.70 -4.18
CA ALA A 90 12.08 -18.56 -5.20
C ALA A 90 12.71 -19.82 -4.62
N GLU A 91 13.13 -19.80 -3.36
CA GLU A 91 13.73 -20.94 -2.67
C GLU A 91 12.72 -21.74 -1.84
N ALA A 92 11.49 -21.27 -1.76
CA ALA A 92 10.43 -21.94 -1.02
C ALA A 92 9.52 -22.71 -1.98
N ALA A 93 8.84 -23.75 -1.47
CA ALA A 93 7.83 -24.43 -2.25
C ALA A 93 6.71 -23.45 -2.58
N PRO A 94 6.13 -23.53 -3.80
CA PRO A 94 4.99 -22.67 -4.15
C PRO A 94 3.83 -22.86 -3.19
N ILE A 95 3.23 -21.74 -2.77
CA ILE A 95 2.12 -21.76 -1.81
C ILE A 95 0.78 -21.61 -2.53
N THR A 96 0.79 -21.24 -3.77
CA THR A 96 -0.40 -21.00 -4.56
C THR A 96 -1.28 -22.21 -4.75
#